data_6834e4b19855002e48799c2d14e828de
#
_entry.id   6834e4b19855002e48799c2d14e828de
#
_cell.length_a   1.000
_cell.length_b   1.000
_cell.length_c   1.000
_cell.angle_alpha   90.00
_cell.angle_beta   90.00
_cell.angle_gamma   90.00
#
_symmetry.space_group_name_H-M   'P 1'
#
loop_
_entity.id
_entity.type
_entity.pdbx_description
1 polymer ?
#
loop_
_entity_poly.entity_id
_entity_poly.type
_entity_poly.pdbx_seq_one_letter_code
_entity_poly.pdbx_strand_id
1 'polypeptide(L)'
;MRSELHRTGTRLLHCVIMTTQSDSTSYRYTPELANQIEKTWQQYWKDNGTFNAPNPVGELATDAGELPKEKLNVQDMFPYPSGAGLHVGHPLGYIATDTYARYNRMLGKNVLHTLGYDAFGLPAEQYAIQTGTHPRTTTEANIENMRRQLGMLGLGHDPRRSVESTDPEFFKWTQWIFLQIYNSWFDEEQQKARPIAELIKELEANKRTTKDGRYYEDLTEEEKAAAIDEFRLVYLSNSTVNWCPGLGTVLANEEVTAEGKSERGNFPVFRKNLSQWMMRITAYSDRLLDDLELLDWPEKVKSMQRNCCLLYTSD
;
A
#
# COMPACT_ATOMS: atom_id res chain seq x y z
N MET A 1 -63.82 -54.22 -58.24
CA MET A 1 -64.81 -54.15 -57.12
C MET A 1 -64.23 -53.20 -56.09
N ARG A 2 -64.98 -52.27 -55.72
CA ARG A 2 -64.79 -50.98 -55.04
C ARG A 2 -63.96 -51.07 -53.71
N SER A 3 -63.03 -50.18 -53.59
CA SER A 3 -62.39 -49.84 -52.38
C SER A 3 -62.70 -48.43 -51.92
N GLU A 4 -63.23 -48.30 -50.77
CA GLU A 4 -63.61 -46.99 -50.17
C GLU A 4 -62.37 -46.31 -49.59
N LEU A 5 -62.22 -45.10 -50.05
CA LEU A 5 -61.21 -44.19 -49.49
C LEU A 5 -61.74 -43.62 -48.12
N HIS A 6 -61.01 -43.98 -47.05
CA HIS A 6 -61.18 -43.28 -45.77
C HIS A 6 -60.31 -42.05 -45.77
N ARG A 7 -60.93 -40.88 -45.79
CA ARG A 7 -60.32 -39.58 -45.46
C ARG A 7 -60.11 -39.50 -43.95
N THR A 8 -58.90 -39.64 -43.53
CA THR A 8 -58.51 -39.22 -42.16
C THR A 8 -58.25 -37.74 -42.18
N GLY A 9 -59.15 -36.99 -41.56
CA GLY A 9 -58.99 -35.57 -41.34
C GLY A 9 -57.84 -35.29 -40.36
N THR A 10 -56.81 -34.65 -40.88
CA THR A 10 -55.75 -34.09 -40.03
C THR A 10 -56.33 -32.96 -39.21
N ARG A 11 -56.66 -33.26 -37.94
CA ARG A 11 -56.89 -32.20 -36.95
C ARG A 11 -55.58 -31.51 -36.70
N LEU A 12 -55.40 -30.36 -37.30
CA LEU A 12 -54.45 -29.38 -36.81
C LEU A 12 -54.80 -29.02 -35.37
N LEU A 13 -54.08 -29.67 -34.42
CA LEU A 13 -54.03 -29.16 -33.08
C LEU A 13 -53.40 -27.77 -33.20
N HIS A 14 -54.21 -26.74 -33.19
CA HIS A 14 -53.75 -25.42 -32.80
C HIS A 14 -53.32 -25.54 -31.34
N CYS A 15 -52.03 -25.78 -31.17
CA CYS A 15 -51.38 -25.53 -29.90
C CYS A 15 -51.49 -23.99 -29.70
N VAL A 16 -52.59 -23.56 -29.09
CA VAL A 16 -52.63 -22.22 -28.49
C VAL A 16 -51.57 -22.27 -27.44
N ILE A 17 -50.38 -21.80 -27.83
CA ILE A 17 -49.39 -21.37 -26.85
C ILE A 17 -50.11 -20.22 -26.13
N MET A 18 -50.78 -20.55 -25.04
CA MET A 18 -51.08 -19.56 -24.01
C MET A 18 -49.67 -19.12 -23.54
N THR A 19 -49.20 -18.05 -24.14
CA THR A 19 -48.24 -17.20 -23.48
C THR A 19 -48.96 -16.64 -22.27
N THR A 20 -49.10 -17.48 -21.23
CA THR A 20 -49.14 -16.94 -19.92
C THR A 20 -47.85 -16.15 -19.84
N GLN A 21 -47.92 -14.84 -19.90
CA GLN A 21 -46.93 -13.98 -19.26
C GLN A 21 -47.00 -14.33 -17.77
N SER A 22 -46.65 -15.58 -17.43
CA SER A 22 -46.19 -15.89 -16.11
C SER A 22 -44.92 -15.09 -15.97
N ASP A 23 -44.87 -14.30 -14.97
CA ASP A 23 -43.68 -13.60 -14.45
C ASP A 23 -42.45 -14.53 -14.41
N SER A 24 -41.98 -14.96 -15.59
CA SER A 24 -40.74 -15.71 -15.74
C SER A 24 -39.49 -14.81 -15.43
N THR A 25 -39.77 -13.51 -15.23
CA THR A 25 -38.77 -12.54 -14.80
C THR A 25 -38.38 -12.67 -13.32
N SER A 26 -39.25 -13.24 -12.48
CA SER A 26 -39.02 -13.36 -11.04
C SER A 26 -37.87 -14.31 -10.67
N TYR A 27 -37.50 -15.23 -11.57
CA TYR A 27 -36.38 -16.19 -11.36
C TYR A 27 -35.15 -15.90 -12.22
N ARG A 28 -35.19 -14.86 -13.06
CA ARG A 28 -34.09 -14.48 -13.90
C ARG A 28 -33.20 -13.48 -13.18
N TYR A 29 -31.91 -13.79 -13.02
CA TYR A 29 -30.96 -12.86 -12.50
C TYR A 29 -30.71 -11.76 -13.54
N THR A 30 -31.24 -10.58 -13.29
CA THR A 30 -31.09 -9.40 -14.15
C THR A 30 -30.08 -8.42 -13.51
N PRO A 31 -29.48 -7.50 -14.28
CA PRO A 31 -28.62 -6.46 -13.71
C PRO A 31 -29.30 -5.62 -12.62
N GLU A 32 -30.59 -5.33 -12.76
CA GLU A 32 -31.39 -4.57 -11.80
C GLU A 32 -31.56 -5.34 -10.49
N LEU A 33 -31.90 -6.63 -10.58
CA LEU A 33 -31.97 -7.51 -9.41
C LEU A 33 -30.64 -7.69 -8.74
N ALA A 34 -29.57 -7.91 -9.52
CA ALA A 34 -28.20 -7.97 -9.00
C ALA A 34 -27.85 -6.72 -8.19
N ASN A 35 -28.04 -5.54 -8.76
CA ASN A 35 -27.75 -4.27 -8.13
C ASN A 35 -28.59 -4.05 -6.84
N GLN A 36 -29.85 -4.49 -6.84
CA GLN A 36 -30.69 -4.42 -5.64
C GLN A 36 -30.17 -5.33 -4.52
N ILE A 37 -29.82 -6.57 -4.85
CA ILE A 37 -29.27 -7.55 -3.89
C ILE A 37 -27.96 -7.02 -3.32
N GLU A 38 -27.05 -6.58 -4.17
CA GLU A 38 -25.74 -6.08 -3.78
C GLU A 38 -25.86 -4.88 -2.82
N LYS A 39 -26.66 -3.88 -3.18
CA LYS A 39 -26.87 -2.69 -2.30
C LYS A 39 -27.51 -3.08 -0.96
N THR A 40 -28.45 -4.02 -0.96
CA THR A 40 -29.10 -4.48 0.26
C THR A 40 -28.10 -5.14 1.19
N TRP A 41 -27.26 -6.03 0.67
CA TRP A 41 -26.27 -6.71 1.49
C TRP A 41 -25.10 -5.82 1.91
N GLN A 42 -24.63 -4.93 1.05
CA GLN A 42 -23.60 -3.95 1.39
C GLN A 42 -24.06 -3.05 2.55
N GLN A 43 -25.31 -2.59 2.50
CA GLN A 43 -25.89 -1.81 3.59
C GLN A 43 -26.01 -2.64 4.87
N TYR A 44 -26.50 -3.88 4.78
CA TYR A 44 -26.60 -4.79 5.90
C TYR A 44 -25.22 -5.02 6.58
N TRP A 45 -24.18 -5.27 5.79
CA TRP A 45 -22.82 -5.46 6.32
C TRP A 45 -22.27 -4.23 7.01
N LYS A 46 -22.55 -3.07 6.49
CA LYS A 46 -22.16 -1.79 7.09
C LYS A 46 -22.87 -1.57 8.43
N ASP A 47 -24.17 -1.73 8.46
CA ASP A 47 -25.01 -1.47 9.65
C ASP A 47 -24.70 -2.46 10.80
N ASN A 48 -24.35 -3.69 10.45
CA ASN A 48 -24.01 -4.74 11.42
C ASN A 48 -22.53 -4.89 11.70
N GLY A 49 -21.65 -4.09 11.07
CA GLY A 49 -20.22 -4.21 11.25
C GLY A 49 -19.68 -5.60 10.90
N THR A 50 -20.26 -6.26 9.89
CA THR A 50 -19.98 -7.68 9.56
C THR A 50 -18.49 -7.99 9.35
N PHE A 51 -17.74 -7.02 8.83
CA PHE A 51 -16.31 -7.16 8.55
C PHE A 51 -15.42 -6.48 9.59
N ASN A 52 -15.99 -5.94 10.65
CA ASN A 52 -15.23 -5.35 11.72
C ASN A 52 -14.37 -6.41 12.41
N ALA A 53 -13.07 -6.18 12.50
CA ALA A 53 -12.18 -7.05 13.25
C ALA A 53 -12.42 -6.85 14.76
N PRO A 54 -12.76 -7.91 15.51
CA PRO A 54 -12.99 -7.78 16.95
C PRO A 54 -11.68 -7.43 17.67
N ASN A 55 -11.78 -6.53 18.64
CA ASN A 55 -10.65 -6.03 19.41
C ASN A 55 -10.92 -6.21 20.91
N PRO A 56 -9.94 -6.68 21.71
CA PRO A 56 -10.15 -6.91 23.14
C PRO A 56 -10.15 -5.62 23.96
N VAL A 57 -9.50 -4.55 23.48
CA VAL A 57 -9.28 -3.30 24.22
C VAL A 57 -9.24 -2.09 23.27
N GLY A 58 -9.34 -0.90 23.85
CA GLY A 58 -9.24 0.37 23.13
C GLY A 58 -10.56 0.83 22.51
N GLU A 59 -10.50 1.89 21.71
CA GLU A 59 -11.68 2.54 21.11
C GLU A 59 -12.48 1.61 20.17
N LEU A 60 -11.82 0.62 19.59
CA LEU A 60 -12.44 -0.37 18.70
C LEU A 60 -12.76 -1.68 19.42
N ALA A 61 -12.76 -1.67 20.78
CA ALA A 61 -13.13 -2.84 21.54
C ALA A 61 -14.55 -3.31 21.20
N THR A 62 -14.76 -4.61 21.23
CA THR A 62 -16.05 -5.22 20.99
C THR A 62 -16.53 -5.92 22.26
N ASP A 63 -17.81 -5.79 22.57
CA ASP A 63 -18.45 -6.50 23.70
C ASP A 63 -18.74 -7.97 23.39
N ALA A 64 -18.12 -8.52 22.36
CA ALA A 64 -18.39 -9.84 21.81
C ALA A 64 -17.70 -10.97 22.59
N GLY A 65 -17.93 -11.08 23.89
CA GLY A 65 -17.53 -12.25 24.68
C GLY A 65 -16.07 -12.71 24.46
N GLU A 66 -15.84 -14.02 24.37
CA GLU A 66 -14.51 -14.57 24.10
C GLU A 66 -14.14 -14.37 22.61
N LEU A 67 -13.06 -13.65 22.36
CA LEU A 67 -12.58 -13.40 21.01
C LEU A 67 -11.90 -14.64 20.40
N PRO A 68 -11.98 -14.82 19.08
CA PRO A 68 -11.23 -15.88 18.41
C PRO A 68 -9.74 -15.82 18.73
N LYS A 69 -9.14 -16.95 19.13
CA LYS A 69 -7.72 -17.02 19.53
C LYS A 69 -6.78 -16.89 18.34
N GLU A 70 -7.14 -17.54 17.24
CA GLU A 70 -6.34 -17.50 16.02
C GLU A 70 -6.57 -16.18 15.29
N LYS A 71 -5.51 -15.41 15.11
CA LYS A 71 -5.52 -14.12 14.43
C LYS A 71 -4.91 -14.25 13.05
N LEU A 72 -5.50 -13.57 12.09
CA LEU A 72 -4.98 -13.47 10.73
C LEU A 72 -5.03 -12.02 10.28
N ASN A 73 -3.90 -11.49 9.82
CA ASN A 73 -3.82 -10.18 9.17
C ASN A 73 -3.69 -10.39 7.67
N VAL A 74 -4.66 -9.86 6.91
CA VAL A 74 -4.66 -9.87 5.45
C VAL A 74 -4.46 -8.45 4.97
N GLN A 75 -3.44 -8.23 4.17
CA GLN A 75 -3.06 -6.92 3.67
C GLN A 75 -3.11 -6.88 2.15
N ASP A 76 -3.58 -5.77 1.63
CA ASP A 76 -3.52 -5.41 0.23
C ASP A 76 -2.52 -4.28 0.00
N MET A 77 -2.01 -4.18 -1.21
CA MET A 77 -1.35 -2.95 -1.65
C MET A 77 -2.40 -1.86 -1.78
N PHE A 78 -2.32 -0.87 -0.90
CA PHE A 78 -3.30 0.21 -0.88
C PHE A 78 -3.15 1.14 -2.10
N PRO A 79 -4.28 1.67 -2.63
CA PRO A 79 -4.29 2.43 -3.86
C PRO A 79 -3.70 3.81 -3.69
N TYR A 80 -3.16 4.31 -4.78
CA TYR A 80 -2.69 5.68 -4.94
C TYR A 80 -3.85 6.55 -5.44
N PRO A 81 -4.35 7.53 -4.69
CA PRO A 81 -5.50 8.35 -5.10
C PRO A 81 -5.10 9.45 -6.11
N SER A 82 -4.29 9.10 -7.11
CA SER A 82 -3.76 10.00 -8.13
C SER A 82 -4.72 10.30 -9.27
N GLY A 83 -5.83 9.60 -9.36
CA GLY A 83 -6.84 9.73 -10.39
C GLY A 83 -8.25 9.72 -9.84
N ALA A 84 -9.23 9.98 -10.71
CA ALA A 84 -10.64 10.09 -10.33
C ALA A 84 -11.29 8.78 -9.87
N GLY A 85 -10.55 7.68 -9.77
CA GLY A 85 -11.07 6.40 -9.32
C GLY A 85 -10.14 5.22 -9.54
N LEU A 86 -10.66 4.03 -9.22
CA LEU A 86 -9.96 2.76 -9.39
C LEU A 86 -9.87 2.39 -10.88
N HIS A 87 -8.76 1.78 -11.27
CA HIS A 87 -8.63 1.09 -12.56
C HIS A 87 -8.79 -0.43 -12.37
N VAL A 88 -8.95 -1.17 -13.46
CA VAL A 88 -9.24 -2.62 -13.44
C VAL A 88 -8.16 -3.47 -12.76
N GLY A 89 -6.94 -2.98 -12.64
CA GLY A 89 -5.86 -3.68 -11.93
C GLY A 89 -6.05 -3.73 -10.42
N HIS A 90 -6.74 -2.75 -9.81
CA HIS A 90 -6.97 -2.73 -8.37
C HIS A 90 -7.84 -3.91 -7.90
N PRO A 91 -9.02 -4.17 -8.49
CA PRO A 91 -9.86 -5.30 -8.07
C PRO A 91 -9.19 -6.66 -8.19
N LEU A 92 -8.23 -6.83 -9.09
CA LEU A 92 -7.57 -8.11 -9.32
C LEU A 92 -6.93 -8.68 -8.03
N GLY A 93 -6.18 -7.85 -7.31
CA GLY A 93 -5.61 -8.24 -6.01
C GLY A 93 -6.66 -8.28 -4.91
N TYR A 94 -7.48 -7.23 -4.81
CA TYR A 94 -8.44 -7.04 -3.71
C TYR A 94 -9.52 -8.12 -3.63
N ILE A 95 -9.97 -8.65 -4.77
CA ILE A 95 -10.94 -9.75 -4.79
C ILE A 95 -10.30 -11.05 -4.27
N ALA A 96 -9.05 -11.31 -4.61
CA ALA A 96 -8.36 -12.51 -4.15
C ALA A 96 -8.15 -12.50 -2.63
N THR A 97 -7.65 -11.40 -2.08
CA THR A 97 -7.43 -11.23 -0.64
C THR A 97 -8.74 -11.18 0.14
N ASP A 98 -9.80 -10.56 -0.41
CA ASP A 98 -11.13 -10.57 0.18
C ASP A 98 -11.72 -11.98 0.26
N THR A 99 -11.58 -12.77 -0.79
CA THR A 99 -11.99 -14.17 -0.80
C THR A 99 -11.28 -14.97 0.29
N TYR A 100 -9.97 -14.79 0.40
CA TYR A 100 -9.16 -15.45 1.43
C TYR A 100 -9.55 -14.98 2.85
N ALA A 101 -9.77 -13.69 3.04
CA ALA A 101 -10.20 -13.13 4.31
C ALA A 101 -11.57 -13.66 4.75
N ARG A 102 -12.55 -13.74 3.83
CA ARG A 102 -13.89 -14.29 4.08
C ARG A 102 -13.82 -15.76 4.43
N TYR A 103 -13.05 -16.55 3.69
CA TYR A 103 -12.86 -17.97 3.98
C TYR A 103 -12.32 -18.20 5.40
N ASN A 104 -11.32 -17.44 5.80
CA ASN A 104 -10.74 -17.57 7.14
C ASN A 104 -11.69 -17.09 8.26
N ARG A 105 -12.53 -16.07 8.01
CA ARG A 105 -13.62 -15.69 8.93
C ARG A 105 -14.63 -16.83 9.10
N MET A 106 -15.00 -17.51 8.01
CA MET A 106 -15.88 -18.68 8.06
C MET A 106 -15.28 -19.86 8.85
N LEU A 107 -13.95 -19.95 8.91
CA LEU A 107 -13.25 -20.90 9.77
C LEU A 107 -13.15 -20.45 11.23
N GLY A 108 -13.73 -19.31 11.59
CA GLY A 108 -13.78 -18.79 12.97
C GLY A 108 -12.53 -18.05 13.41
N LYS A 109 -11.67 -17.59 12.49
CA LYS A 109 -10.50 -16.78 12.84
C LYS A 109 -10.87 -15.32 13.06
N ASN A 110 -10.09 -14.64 13.91
CA ASN A 110 -10.13 -13.17 14.03
C ASN A 110 -9.31 -12.58 12.86
N VAL A 111 -10.00 -12.15 11.82
CA VAL A 111 -9.37 -11.65 10.60
C VAL A 111 -9.39 -10.12 10.60
N LEU A 112 -8.20 -9.52 10.61
CA LEU A 112 -7.99 -8.13 10.29
C LEU A 112 -7.71 -8.00 8.78
N HIS A 113 -8.66 -7.43 8.05
CA HIS A 113 -8.51 -7.10 6.64
C HIS A 113 -8.89 -5.63 6.45
N THR A 114 -7.92 -4.81 6.11
CA THR A 114 -8.09 -3.36 5.97
C THR A 114 -7.42 -2.86 4.71
N LEU A 115 -7.83 -1.68 4.26
CA LEU A 115 -7.26 -0.98 3.13
C LEU A 115 -7.10 0.49 3.50
N GLY A 116 -5.96 1.07 3.17
CA GLY A 116 -5.68 2.50 3.31
C GLY A 116 -5.52 3.18 1.95
N TYR A 117 -4.97 4.41 1.99
CA TYR A 117 -4.70 5.22 0.79
C TYR A 117 -3.31 5.83 0.89
N ASP A 118 -2.48 5.58 -0.12
CA ASP A 118 -1.18 6.25 -0.27
C ASP A 118 -1.40 7.63 -0.91
N ALA A 119 -1.63 8.61 -0.06
CA ALA A 119 -2.24 9.87 -0.46
C ALA A 119 -1.23 11.00 -0.77
N PHE A 120 0.05 10.86 -0.42
CA PHE A 120 1.10 11.77 -0.88
C PHE A 120 1.48 11.46 -2.33
N GLY A 121 1.85 12.49 -3.10
CA GLY A 121 2.47 12.23 -4.37
C GLY A 121 2.39 13.33 -5.41
N LEU A 122 3.33 13.26 -6.35
CA LEU A 122 3.52 14.17 -7.45
C LEU A 122 2.25 14.43 -8.30
N PRO A 123 1.39 13.44 -8.61
CA PRO A 123 0.17 13.70 -9.39
C PRO A 123 -0.78 14.70 -8.75
N ALA A 124 -1.00 14.61 -7.44
CA ALA A 124 -1.86 15.56 -6.72
C ALA A 124 -1.24 16.96 -6.68
N GLU A 125 0.08 17.05 -6.50
CA GLU A 125 0.83 18.32 -6.51
C GLU A 125 0.80 18.97 -7.89
N GLN A 126 1.00 18.20 -8.96
CA GLN A 126 0.93 18.71 -10.33
C GLN A 126 -0.48 19.21 -10.70
N TYR A 127 -1.51 18.47 -10.28
CA TYR A 127 -2.88 18.91 -10.46
C TYR A 127 -3.15 20.22 -9.72
N ALA A 128 -2.60 20.39 -8.51
CA ALA A 128 -2.70 21.60 -7.73
C ALA A 128 -2.05 22.80 -8.44
N ILE A 129 -0.87 22.62 -9.03
CA ILE A 129 -0.18 23.65 -9.81
C ILE A 129 -1.00 24.07 -11.03
N GLN A 130 -1.58 23.09 -11.74
CA GLN A 130 -2.35 23.35 -12.97
C GLN A 130 -3.70 24.04 -12.70
N THR A 131 -4.35 23.72 -11.58
CA THR A 131 -5.72 24.15 -11.29
C THR A 131 -5.81 25.23 -10.23
N GLY A 132 -4.73 25.49 -9.49
CA GLY A 132 -4.76 26.36 -8.30
C GLY A 132 -5.52 25.75 -7.11
N THR A 133 -5.86 24.45 -7.17
CA THR A 133 -6.58 23.76 -6.11
C THR A 133 -5.60 23.15 -5.13
N HIS A 134 -5.81 23.31 -3.82
CA HIS A 134 -4.94 22.70 -2.82
C HIS A 134 -4.92 21.16 -2.95
N PRO A 135 -3.74 20.48 -2.90
CA PRO A 135 -3.62 19.03 -3.12
C PRO A 135 -4.57 18.20 -2.23
N ARG A 136 -4.72 18.59 -0.96
CA ARG A 136 -5.61 17.93 0.00
C ARG A 136 -7.03 17.81 -0.52
N THR A 137 -7.61 18.89 -1.06
CA THR A 137 -8.99 18.91 -1.54
C THR A 137 -9.23 17.88 -2.64
N THR A 138 -8.31 17.81 -3.60
CA THR A 138 -8.39 16.82 -4.68
C THR A 138 -8.20 15.39 -4.17
N THR A 139 -7.20 15.20 -3.30
CA THR A 139 -6.89 13.89 -2.73
C THR A 139 -8.05 13.33 -1.91
N GLU A 140 -8.66 14.14 -1.04
CA GLU A 140 -9.82 13.74 -0.24
C GLU A 140 -11.02 13.38 -1.13
N ALA A 141 -11.29 14.16 -2.18
CA ALA A 141 -12.34 13.85 -3.14
C ALA A 141 -12.09 12.52 -3.89
N ASN A 142 -10.85 12.26 -4.29
CA ASN A 142 -10.46 11.02 -4.94
C ASN A 142 -10.59 9.81 -4.00
N ILE A 143 -10.16 9.96 -2.74
CA ILE A 143 -10.30 8.92 -1.71
C ILE A 143 -11.77 8.58 -1.49
N GLU A 144 -12.63 9.56 -1.36
CA GLU A 144 -14.05 9.33 -1.16
C GLU A 144 -14.69 8.60 -2.35
N ASN A 145 -14.30 8.97 -3.57
CA ASN A 145 -14.75 8.24 -4.76
C ASN A 145 -14.23 6.81 -4.79
N MET A 146 -12.97 6.58 -4.43
CA MET A 146 -12.41 5.22 -4.33
C MET A 146 -13.12 4.38 -3.26
N ARG A 147 -13.41 4.95 -2.08
CA ARG A 147 -14.22 4.29 -1.04
C ARG A 147 -15.57 3.85 -1.57
N ARG A 148 -16.24 4.74 -2.29
CA ARG A 148 -17.53 4.42 -2.93
C ARG A 148 -17.39 3.27 -3.93
N GLN A 149 -16.35 3.28 -4.76
CA GLN A 149 -16.10 2.23 -5.76
C GLN A 149 -15.77 0.88 -5.11
N LEU A 150 -14.92 0.88 -4.07
CA LEU A 150 -14.61 -0.32 -3.29
C LEU A 150 -15.86 -0.90 -2.61
N GLY A 151 -16.73 -0.02 -2.08
CA GLY A 151 -18.02 -0.40 -1.54
C GLY A 151 -18.93 -1.08 -2.59
N MET A 152 -18.94 -0.58 -3.83
CA MET A 152 -19.70 -1.20 -4.93
C MET A 152 -19.19 -2.60 -5.31
N LEU A 153 -17.91 -2.90 -5.10
CA LEU A 153 -17.34 -4.24 -5.28
C LEU A 153 -17.71 -5.19 -4.12
N GLY A 154 -18.28 -4.66 -3.05
CA GLY A 154 -18.71 -5.45 -1.89
C GLY A 154 -17.56 -6.07 -1.10
N LEU A 155 -16.38 -5.46 -1.12
CA LEU A 155 -15.21 -5.96 -0.40
C LEU A 155 -15.37 -5.85 1.12
N GLY A 156 -14.89 -6.86 1.82
CA GLY A 156 -15.04 -7.02 3.27
C GLY A 156 -13.90 -6.45 4.10
N HIS A 157 -13.46 -5.23 3.78
CA HIS A 157 -12.49 -4.49 4.60
C HIS A 157 -13.15 -3.92 5.87
N ASP A 158 -12.38 -3.78 6.95
CA ASP A 158 -12.79 -3.06 8.14
C ASP A 158 -12.56 -1.54 7.92
N PRO A 159 -13.61 -0.74 7.67
CA PRO A 159 -13.44 0.67 7.33
C PRO A 159 -12.96 1.52 8.51
N ARG A 160 -13.12 1.05 9.74
CA ARG A 160 -12.68 1.75 10.95
C ARG A 160 -11.16 1.79 11.08
N ARG A 161 -10.45 0.94 10.33
CA ARG A 161 -9.00 0.79 10.33
C ARG A 161 -8.36 1.23 9.01
N SER A 162 -9.14 1.91 8.17
CA SER A 162 -8.62 2.57 6.98
C SER A 162 -7.75 3.75 7.40
N VAL A 163 -6.61 3.91 6.75
CA VAL A 163 -5.67 5.01 7.01
C VAL A 163 -5.35 5.75 5.72
N GLU A 164 -5.00 7.01 5.87
CA GLU A 164 -4.51 7.86 4.79
C GLU A 164 -3.10 8.32 5.14
N SER A 165 -2.15 8.14 4.24
CA SER A 165 -0.75 8.52 4.52
C SER A 165 -0.57 10.01 4.78
N THR A 166 -1.52 10.85 4.33
CA THR A 166 -1.56 12.31 4.57
C THR A 166 -2.26 12.72 5.88
N ASP A 167 -2.82 11.77 6.61
CA ASP A 167 -3.39 12.07 7.94
C ASP A 167 -2.25 12.36 8.93
N PRO A 168 -2.26 13.51 9.65
CA PRO A 168 -1.30 13.83 10.69
C PRO A 168 -1.17 12.73 11.76
N GLU A 169 -2.27 12.09 12.13
CA GLU A 169 -2.26 11.00 13.10
C GLU A 169 -1.55 9.74 12.56
N PHE A 170 -1.44 9.59 11.24
CA PHE A 170 -0.67 8.54 10.61
C PHE A 170 0.78 8.95 10.40
N PHE A 171 1.07 10.05 9.70
CA PHE A 171 2.44 10.38 9.33
C PHE A 171 3.31 10.85 10.50
N LYS A 172 2.75 11.26 11.63
CA LYS A 172 3.53 11.50 12.84
C LYS A 172 4.40 10.31 13.24
N TRP A 173 3.92 9.08 12.97
CA TRP A 173 4.68 7.86 13.24
C TRP A 173 5.82 7.66 12.25
N THR A 174 5.64 8.03 11.00
CA THR A 174 6.73 8.06 10.01
C THR A 174 7.82 9.05 10.44
N GLN A 175 7.43 10.22 10.90
CA GLN A 175 8.36 11.21 11.45
C GLN A 175 9.07 10.71 12.71
N TRP A 176 8.35 10.04 13.61
CA TRP A 176 8.94 9.44 14.80
C TRP A 176 9.95 8.34 14.45
N ILE A 177 9.62 7.47 13.50
CA ILE A 177 10.56 6.44 13.00
C ILE A 177 11.82 7.10 12.42
N PHE A 178 11.66 8.16 11.62
CA PHE A 178 12.80 8.91 11.10
C PHE A 178 13.71 9.42 12.22
N LEU A 179 13.14 9.99 13.29
CA LEU A 179 13.90 10.47 14.45
C LEU A 179 14.61 9.33 15.20
N GLN A 180 14.00 8.14 15.29
CA GLN A 180 14.67 6.98 15.87
C GLN A 180 15.89 6.56 15.05
N ILE A 181 15.73 6.51 13.71
CA ILE A 181 16.84 6.17 12.80
C ILE A 181 17.93 7.25 12.85
N TYR A 182 17.55 8.53 12.86
CA TYR A 182 18.49 9.65 12.99
C TYR A 182 19.31 9.59 14.30
N ASN A 183 18.67 9.20 15.40
CA ASN A 183 19.32 9.04 16.70
C ASN A 183 19.97 7.66 16.89
N SER A 184 20.24 6.96 15.80
CA SER A 184 20.89 5.64 15.81
C SER A 184 22.13 5.61 14.92
N TRP A 185 23.02 4.69 15.24
CA TRP A 185 24.18 4.29 14.44
C TRP A 185 24.21 2.77 14.29
N PHE A 186 24.85 2.27 13.26
CA PHE A 186 25.03 0.82 13.08
C PHE A 186 26.31 0.36 13.74
N ASP A 187 26.18 -0.53 14.70
CA ASP A 187 27.31 -1.19 15.37
C ASP A 187 27.65 -2.48 14.62
N GLU A 188 28.74 -2.44 13.87
CA GLU A 188 29.22 -3.56 13.05
C GLU A 188 29.64 -4.78 13.88
N GLU A 189 30.13 -4.57 15.13
CA GLU A 189 30.49 -5.66 16.02
C GLU A 189 29.28 -6.42 16.56
N GLN A 190 28.20 -5.67 16.86
CA GLN A 190 26.96 -6.22 17.38
C GLN A 190 25.91 -6.49 16.28
N GLN A 191 26.20 -6.11 15.05
CA GLN A 191 25.30 -6.27 13.87
C GLN A 191 23.88 -5.72 14.13
N LYS A 192 23.79 -4.54 14.77
CA LYS A 192 22.51 -3.89 15.07
C LYS A 192 22.63 -2.38 15.21
N ALA A 193 21.49 -1.69 15.05
CA ALA A 193 21.39 -0.28 15.42
C ALA A 193 21.46 -0.08 16.92
N ARG A 194 22.19 0.94 17.35
CA ARG A 194 22.31 1.39 18.74
C ARG A 194 22.07 2.90 18.85
N PRO A 195 21.62 3.39 20.01
CA PRO A 195 21.44 4.83 20.24
C PRO A 195 22.75 5.62 20.06
N ILE A 196 22.69 6.78 19.42
CA ILE A 196 23.84 7.69 19.27
C ILE A 196 24.48 8.07 20.61
N ALA A 197 23.68 8.19 21.67
CA ALA A 197 24.19 8.49 23.01
C ALA A 197 25.16 7.41 23.54
N GLU A 198 25.06 6.17 23.08
CA GLU A 198 25.99 5.11 23.44
C GLU A 198 27.30 5.26 22.67
N LEU A 199 27.23 5.60 21.38
CA LEU A 199 28.41 5.92 20.57
C LEU A 199 29.22 7.07 21.20
N ILE A 200 28.55 8.16 21.59
CA ILE A 200 29.19 9.32 22.19
C ILE A 200 29.96 8.91 23.44
N LYS A 201 29.36 8.09 24.32
CA LYS A 201 30.04 7.57 25.53
C LYS A 201 31.25 6.69 25.20
N GLU A 202 31.19 5.90 24.11
CA GLU A 202 32.33 5.09 23.66
C GLU A 202 33.46 5.96 23.11
N LEU A 203 33.14 7.01 22.36
CA LEU A 203 34.11 7.99 21.84
C LEU A 203 34.78 8.79 22.97
N GLU A 204 33.95 9.32 23.92
CA GLU A 204 34.47 10.06 25.09
C GLU A 204 35.37 9.22 26.01
N ALA A 205 35.08 7.92 26.07
CA ALA A 205 35.87 6.98 26.87
C ALA A 205 37.09 6.41 26.10
N ASN A 206 37.39 6.89 24.89
CA ASN A 206 38.43 6.39 23.99
C ASN A 206 38.33 4.87 23.70
N LYS A 207 37.13 4.30 23.82
CA LYS A 207 36.85 2.90 23.44
C LYS A 207 36.68 2.74 21.95
N ARG A 208 36.41 3.82 21.27
CA ARG A 208 36.21 3.91 19.80
C ARG A 208 36.88 5.19 19.30
N THR A 209 37.44 5.16 18.13
CA THR A 209 37.91 6.34 17.39
C THR A 209 36.85 6.80 16.40
N THR A 210 37.01 8.01 15.89
CA THR A 210 36.26 8.50 14.73
C THR A 210 36.55 7.64 13.49
N LYS A 211 35.80 7.77 12.43
CA LYS A 211 36.01 7.00 11.19
C LYS A 211 37.35 7.30 10.52
N ASP A 212 37.91 8.49 10.72
CA ASP A 212 39.25 8.88 10.26
C ASP A 212 40.38 8.51 11.26
N GLY A 213 40.05 7.83 12.35
CA GLY A 213 41.00 7.28 13.31
C GLY A 213 41.48 8.24 14.40
N ARG A 214 40.92 9.45 14.51
CA ARG A 214 41.24 10.43 15.55
C ARG A 214 40.55 10.11 16.87
N TYR A 215 41.13 10.53 17.98
CA TYR A 215 40.44 10.51 19.28
C TYR A 215 39.46 11.65 19.38
N TYR A 216 38.32 11.39 20.02
CA TYR A 216 37.25 12.35 20.14
C TYR A 216 37.62 13.59 20.97
N GLU A 217 38.49 13.44 21.96
CA GLU A 217 39.00 14.52 22.81
C GLU A 217 39.87 15.52 22.04
N ASP A 218 40.50 15.12 20.93
CA ASP A 218 41.36 15.97 20.11
C ASP A 218 40.55 16.86 19.13
N LEU A 219 39.22 16.71 19.07
CA LEU A 219 38.38 17.38 18.12
C LEU A 219 37.78 18.67 18.68
N THR A 220 37.61 19.65 17.82
CA THR A 220 36.75 20.82 18.11
C THR A 220 35.27 20.43 18.19
N GLU A 221 34.43 21.28 18.77
CA GLU A 221 32.97 20.98 18.87
C GLU A 221 32.30 20.78 17.51
N GLU A 222 32.75 21.53 16.48
CA GLU A 222 32.24 21.36 15.11
C GLU A 222 32.67 20.01 14.52
N GLU A 223 33.93 19.62 14.72
CA GLU A 223 34.47 18.33 14.28
C GLU A 223 33.80 17.16 15.00
N LYS A 224 33.50 17.32 16.30
CA LYS A 224 32.75 16.31 17.08
C LYS A 224 31.38 16.06 16.49
N ALA A 225 30.65 17.12 16.16
CA ALA A 225 29.34 16.99 15.54
C ALA A 225 29.42 16.29 14.18
N ALA A 226 30.39 16.69 13.35
CA ALA A 226 30.62 16.06 12.04
C ALA A 226 31.00 14.57 12.16
N ALA A 227 31.89 14.25 13.10
CA ALA A 227 32.32 12.86 13.37
C ALA A 227 31.14 11.98 13.82
N ILE A 228 30.23 12.49 14.66
CA ILE A 228 29.00 11.77 15.05
C ILE A 228 28.11 11.54 13.84
N ASP A 229 27.93 12.54 12.98
CA ASP A 229 27.07 12.44 11.78
C ASP A 229 27.60 11.41 10.77
N GLU A 230 28.90 11.14 10.74
CA GLU A 230 29.47 10.06 9.94
C GLU A 230 29.01 8.65 10.37
N PHE A 231 28.64 8.46 11.62
CA PHE A 231 28.11 7.20 12.15
C PHE A 231 26.59 7.10 12.04
N ARG A 232 25.86 8.22 12.01
CA ARG A 232 24.39 8.21 11.97
C ARG A 232 23.87 7.41 10.77
N LEU A 233 22.80 6.68 10.99
CA LEU A 233 22.10 5.97 9.92
C LEU A 233 21.37 6.93 8.96
N VAL A 234 21.07 8.13 9.41
CA VAL A 234 20.50 9.21 8.57
C VAL A 234 21.42 10.43 8.68
N TYR A 235 21.77 10.99 7.56
CA TYR A 235 22.66 12.15 7.48
C TYR A 235 22.28 13.07 6.33
N LEU A 236 22.68 14.33 6.43
CA LEU A 236 22.47 15.33 5.39
C LEU A 236 23.69 15.35 4.44
N SER A 237 23.44 15.27 3.14
CA SER A 237 24.49 15.31 2.14
C SER A 237 24.08 16.15 0.92
N ASN A 238 25.08 16.81 0.33
CA ASN A 238 24.92 17.43 -0.97
C ASN A 238 25.14 16.38 -2.05
N SER A 239 24.05 15.96 -2.68
CA SER A 239 24.09 14.96 -3.76
C SER A 239 23.60 15.54 -5.08
N THR A 240 24.15 15.01 -6.17
CA THR A 240 23.68 15.35 -7.52
C THR A 240 22.37 14.62 -7.79
N VAL A 241 21.32 15.39 -8.00
CA VAL A 241 19.96 14.87 -8.24
C VAL A 241 19.45 15.26 -9.63
N ASN A 242 18.45 14.53 -10.11
CA ASN A 242 17.74 14.87 -11.35
C ASN A 242 16.66 15.90 -11.03
N TRP A 243 16.95 17.17 -11.24
CA TRP A 243 16.02 18.26 -11.00
C TRP A 243 15.17 18.55 -12.24
N CYS A 244 13.86 18.55 -12.08
CA CYS A 244 12.91 18.92 -13.13
C CYS A 244 12.22 20.24 -12.80
N PRO A 245 12.62 21.37 -13.42
CA PRO A 245 11.98 22.66 -13.16
C PRO A 245 10.50 22.71 -13.54
N GLY A 246 10.11 21.98 -14.60
CA GLY A 246 8.72 21.93 -15.05
C GLY A 246 7.78 21.22 -14.08
N LEU A 247 8.31 20.32 -13.27
CA LEU A 247 7.57 19.64 -12.20
C LEU A 247 7.85 20.22 -10.81
N GLY A 248 8.91 21.04 -10.68
CA GLY A 248 9.30 21.63 -9.40
C GLY A 248 9.84 20.63 -8.38
N THR A 249 10.36 19.49 -8.82
CA THR A 249 10.78 18.40 -7.93
C THR A 249 12.01 17.64 -8.44
N VAL A 250 12.58 16.82 -7.57
CA VAL A 250 13.62 15.83 -7.88
C VAL A 250 12.94 14.57 -8.40
N LEU A 251 13.55 13.94 -9.40
CA LEU A 251 13.10 12.70 -10.02
C LEU A 251 14.07 11.55 -9.75
N ALA A 252 13.53 10.36 -9.56
CA ALA A 252 14.30 9.12 -9.57
C ALA A 252 14.88 8.85 -10.97
N ASN A 253 15.89 7.99 -11.06
CA ASN A 253 16.50 7.67 -12.36
C ASN A 253 15.49 7.05 -13.34
N GLU A 254 14.57 6.25 -12.82
CA GLU A 254 13.51 5.56 -13.57
C GLU A 254 12.46 6.52 -14.14
N GLU A 255 12.33 7.72 -13.58
CA GLU A 255 11.40 8.76 -14.04
C GLU A 255 12.02 9.69 -15.12
N VAL A 256 13.27 9.44 -15.49
CA VAL A 256 13.99 10.20 -16.53
C VAL A 256 14.14 9.34 -17.77
N THR A 257 13.61 9.82 -18.89
CA THR A 257 13.70 9.13 -20.18
C THR A 257 15.12 9.17 -20.75
N ALA A 258 15.41 8.33 -21.73
CA ALA A 258 16.71 8.31 -22.42
C ALA A 258 17.08 9.66 -23.07
N GLU A 259 16.08 10.49 -23.40
CA GLU A 259 16.24 11.82 -23.98
C GLU A 259 16.49 12.91 -22.91
N GLY A 260 16.65 12.55 -21.63
CA GLY A 260 16.88 13.47 -20.51
C GLY A 260 15.66 14.30 -20.14
N LYS A 261 14.48 13.75 -20.28
CA LYS A 261 13.21 14.39 -19.94
C LYS A 261 12.45 13.62 -18.88
N SER A 262 11.56 14.30 -18.18
CA SER A 262 10.64 13.63 -17.23
C SER A 262 9.63 12.75 -17.98
N GLU A 263 9.37 11.55 -17.47
CA GLU A 263 8.31 10.67 -17.98
C GLU A 263 6.95 11.38 -17.97
N ARG A 264 6.68 12.14 -16.91
CA ARG A 264 5.47 12.97 -16.81
C ARG A 264 5.73 14.37 -17.33
N GLY A 265 4.91 14.83 -18.26
CA GLY A 265 4.95 16.21 -18.79
C GLY A 265 6.08 16.47 -19.79
N ASN A 266 6.97 15.51 -20.03
CA ASN A 266 8.06 15.60 -21.02
C ASN A 266 8.94 16.86 -20.87
N PHE A 267 9.18 17.29 -19.62
CA PHE A 267 9.98 18.46 -19.28
C PHE A 267 11.48 18.14 -19.25
N PRO A 268 12.36 19.08 -19.59
CA PRO A 268 13.81 18.90 -19.44
C PRO A 268 14.20 18.62 -17.99
N VAL A 269 15.14 17.69 -17.80
CA VAL A 269 15.72 17.34 -16.50
C VAL A 269 17.18 17.72 -16.48
N PHE A 270 17.61 18.31 -15.37
CA PHE A 270 18.98 18.82 -15.18
C PHE A 270 19.63 18.19 -13.97
N ARG A 271 20.93 17.91 -14.06
CA ARG A 271 21.72 17.54 -12.88
C ARG A 271 21.97 18.78 -12.02
N LYS A 272 21.60 18.69 -10.74
CA LYS A 272 21.74 19.78 -9.76
C LYS A 272 22.17 19.24 -8.41
N ASN A 273 23.10 19.92 -7.76
CA ASN A 273 23.45 19.58 -6.38
C ASN A 273 22.42 20.17 -5.44
N LEU A 274 21.81 19.33 -4.64
CA LEU A 274 20.88 19.70 -3.58
C LEU A 274 21.24 18.99 -2.28
N SER A 275 21.02 19.67 -1.17
CA SER A 275 21.10 19.05 0.14
C SER A 275 19.91 18.11 0.35
N GLN A 276 20.21 16.85 0.60
CA GLN A 276 19.23 15.77 0.73
C GLN A 276 19.50 14.98 2.00
N TRP A 277 18.44 14.50 2.64
CA TRP A 277 18.54 13.47 3.65
C TRP A 277 18.87 12.13 2.99
N MET A 278 19.93 11.51 3.46
CA MET A 278 20.40 10.21 2.99
C MET A 278 20.28 9.18 4.12
N MET A 279 19.95 7.94 3.77
CA MET A 279 19.94 6.81 4.70
C MET A 279 21.02 5.82 4.30
N ARG A 280 21.78 5.30 5.28
CA ARG A 280 22.82 4.28 5.07
C ARG A 280 22.19 2.89 4.94
N ILE A 281 21.37 2.71 3.91
CA ILE A 281 20.64 1.45 3.68
C ILE A 281 21.58 0.25 3.49
N THR A 282 22.78 0.47 2.91
CA THR A 282 23.78 -0.57 2.66
C THR A 282 24.35 -1.18 3.94
N ALA A 283 24.24 -0.51 5.10
CA ALA A 283 24.62 -1.09 6.39
C ALA A 283 23.83 -2.37 6.76
N TYR A 284 22.70 -2.61 6.11
CA TYR A 284 21.83 -3.77 6.33
C TYR A 284 21.75 -4.72 5.14
N SER A 285 22.55 -4.52 4.09
CA SER A 285 22.43 -5.30 2.85
C SER A 285 22.62 -6.80 3.08
N ASP A 286 23.68 -7.19 3.79
CA ASP A 286 23.97 -8.60 4.06
C ASP A 286 22.86 -9.24 4.90
N ARG A 287 22.39 -8.54 5.94
CA ARG A 287 21.29 -9.00 6.78
C ARG A 287 19.99 -9.15 6.00
N LEU A 288 19.67 -8.22 5.09
CA LEU A 288 18.48 -8.31 4.25
C LEU A 288 18.51 -9.54 3.35
N LEU A 289 19.71 -9.93 2.86
CA LEU A 289 19.87 -11.15 2.07
C LEU A 289 19.71 -12.41 2.94
N ASP A 290 20.35 -12.46 4.10
CA ASP A 290 20.28 -13.60 5.00
C ASP A 290 18.87 -13.81 5.53
N ASP A 291 18.17 -12.76 5.93
CA ASP A 291 16.83 -12.80 6.49
C ASP A 291 15.77 -13.27 5.45
N LEU A 292 16.07 -13.30 4.14
CA LEU A 292 15.19 -13.91 3.14
C LEU A 292 14.95 -15.40 3.39
N GLU A 293 15.90 -16.11 4.02
CA GLU A 293 15.75 -17.51 4.35
C GLU A 293 14.74 -17.76 5.48
N LEU A 294 14.45 -16.75 6.29
CA LEU A 294 13.46 -16.81 7.36
C LEU A 294 12.02 -16.67 6.86
N LEU A 295 11.84 -16.25 5.60
CA LEU A 295 10.52 -15.95 5.04
C LEU A 295 9.90 -17.16 4.35
N ASP A 296 8.63 -17.41 4.62
CA ASP A 296 7.81 -18.37 3.88
C ASP A 296 7.28 -17.73 2.58
N TRP A 297 8.22 -17.43 1.68
CA TRP A 297 7.94 -16.83 0.38
C TRP A 297 8.25 -17.80 -0.76
N PRO A 298 7.54 -17.68 -1.91
CA PRO A 298 7.88 -18.44 -3.11
C PRO A 298 9.32 -18.17 -3.55
N GLU A 299 10.06 -19.21 -3.95
CA GLU A 299 11.47 -19.09 -4.36
C GLU A 299 11.70 -18.08 -5.49
N LYS A 300 10.73 -17.92 -6.38
CA LYS A 300 10.78 -16.89 -7.43
C LYS A 300 10.89 -15.49 -6.83
N VAL A 301 10.14 -15.20 -5.76
CA VAL A 301 10.16 -13.91 -5.08
C VAL A 301 11.48 -13.71 -4.34
N LYS A 302 11.95 -14.72 -3.59
CA LYS A 302 13.26 -14.68 -2.91
C LYS A 302 14.39 -14.42 -3.90
N SER A 303 14.38 -15.11 -5.05
CA SER A 303 15.38 -14.91 -6.10
C SER A 303 15.38 -13.47 -6.66
N MET A 304 14.20 -12.90 -6.87
CA MET A 304 14.09 -11.51 -7.31
C MET A 304 14.64 -10.54 -6.27
N GLN A 305 14.35 -10.76 -4.98
CA GLN A 305 14.85 -9.92 -3.89
C GLN A 305 16.38 -10.04 -3.74
N ARG A 306 16.96 -11.24 -3.83
CA ARG A 306 18.42 -11.43 -3.82
C ARG A 306 19.08 -10.61 -4.95
N ASN A 307 18.53 -10.65 -6.15
CA ASN A 307 19.06 -9.88 -7.28
C ASN A 307 18.95 -8.37 -7.08
N CYS A 308 17.86 -7.91 -6.47
CA CYS A 308 17.65 -6.50 -6.16
C CYS A 308 18.68 -5.99 -5.12
N CYS A 309 18.90 -6.74 -4.04
CA CYS A 309 19.89 -6.39 -3.01
C CYS A 309 21.32 -6.37 -3.54
N LEU A 310 21.69 -7.29 -4.44
CA LEU A 310 23.02 -7.33 -5.04
C LEU A 310 23.34 -6.08 -5.88
N LEU A 311 22.35 -5.41 -6.45
CA LEU A 311 22.54 -4.17 -7.18
C LEU A 311 22.95 -2.99 -6.28
N TYR A 312 22.62 -3.03 -4.99
CA TYR A 312 23.00 -2.00 -4.02
C TYR A 312 24.34 -2.28 -3.30
N THR A 313 24.91 -3.46 -3.47
CA THR A 313 26.18 -3.86 -2.83
C THR A 313 27.37 -3.85 -3.79
N SER A 314 27.17 -3.51 -5.04
CA SER A 314 28.17 -3.61 -6.12
C SER A 314 28.83 -2.27 -6.50
N ASP A 315 28.92 -1.30 -5.57
CA ASP A 315 29.73 -0.08 -5.75
C ASP A 315 31.00 -0.10 -4.92
#